data_87e4bd375164c2bda010fd568647b35a
#
_entry.id   87e4bd375164c2bda010fd568647b35a
#
_cell.length_a   1.000
_cell.length_b   1.000
_cell.length_c   1.000
_cell.angle_alpha   90.00
_cell.angle_beta   90.00
_cell.angle_gamma   90.00
#
_symmetry.space_group_name_H-M   'P 1'
#
loop_
_entity.id
_entity.type
_entity.pdbx_description
1 polymer ?
#
loop_
_entity_poly.entity_id
_entity_poly.type
_entity_poly.pdbx_seq_one_letter_code
_entity_poly.pdbx_strand_id
1 'polypeptide(L)'
;PIDLGNYIAEKYISYGLQDGAMEQVDYVNQYYQPVNEPLVPILSGNPSITNPNRWQPLSLNVFIDQSGNILEESTPEFLGAEWGNVNPFGLDQNDMTTYTRDGNNYYVYHDPGQPPELNDNLESNLDYIDAFSMVSVWGSHLSQDDGVMWDISPNNIGNVPNESYPENLSEYNSFFDYFNGGDNGMGYSSNPVTNQAYETQLVPRGDYTRV
;
A
#
# COMPACT_ATOMS: atom_id res chain seq x y z
N PRO A 1 -19.46 -30.18 19.06
CA PRO A 1 -18.71 -29.39 18.06
C PRO A 1 -19.05 -27.89 18.08
N ILE A 2 -20.35 -27.54 18.13
CA ILE A 2 -20.80 -26.12 18.15
C ILE A 2 -20.28 -25.40 19.39
N ASP A 3 -20.42 -26.00 20.57
CA ASP A 3 -19.98 -25.39 21.83
C ASP A 3 -18.48 -25.15 21.87
N LEU A 4 -17.68 -26.04 21.29
CA LEU A 4 -16.23 -25.84 21.15
C LEU A 4 -15.92 -24.70 20.19
N GLY A 5 -16.65 -24.60 19.06
CA GLY A 5 -16.49 -23.50 18.12
C GLY A 5 -16.82 -22.16 18.75
N ASN A 6 -17.94 -22.07 19.48
CA ASN A 6 -18.32 -20.87 20.20
C ASN A 6 -17.27 -20.48 21.27
N TYR A 7 -16.82 -21.44 22.05
CA TYR A 7 -15.77 -21.21 23.05
C TYR A 7 -14.48 -20.65 22.43
N ILE A 8 -14.04 -21.23 21.31
CA ILE A 8 -12.84 -20.74 20.61
C ILE A 8 -13.06 -19.32 20.09
N ALA A 9 -14.22 -19.07 19.44
CA ALA A 9 -14.56 -17.75 18.92
C ALA A 9 -14.57 -16.68 20.02
N GLU A 10 -15.19 -16.99 21.18
CA GLU A 10 -15.20 -16.07 22.33
C GLU A 10 -13.79 -15.74 22.83
N LYS A 11 -12.85 -16.72 22.80
CA LYS A 11 -11.46 -16.46 23.19
C LYS A 11 -10.75 -15.53 22.23
N TYR A 12 -10.93 -15.71 20.91
CA TYR A 12 -10.34 -14.83 19.91
C TYR A 12 -10.92 -13.41 19.94
N ILE A 13 -12.23 -13.29 20.07
CA ILE A 13 -12.89 -11.98 20.23
C ILE A 13 -12.36 -11.28 21.50
N SER A 14 -12.30 -12.00 22.61
CA SER A 14 -11.79 -11.45 23.87
C SER A 14 -10.31 -11.03 23.78
N TYR A 15 -9.51 -11.75 23.01
CA TYR A 15 -8.12 -11.37 22.72
C TYR A 15 -8.06 -10.10 21.89
N GLY A 16 -8.77 -10.04 20.75
CA GLY A 16 -8.76 -8.88 19.85
C GLY A 16 -9.24 -7.59 20.54
N LEU A 17 -10.22 -7.71 21.45
CA LEU A 17 -10.67 -6.55 22.24
C LEU A 17 -9.62 -6.00 23.23
N GLN A 18 -8.51 -6.71 23.45
CA GLN A 18 -7.47 -6.35 24.43
C GLN A 18 -6.05 -6.31 23.82
N ASP A 19 -5.93 -6.51 22.54
CA ASP A 19 -4.64 -6.59 21.85
C ASP A 19 -3.94 -5.23 21.64
N GLY A 20 -4.63 -4.13 21.87
CA GLY A 20 -4.13 -2.77 21.69
C GLY A 20 -4.56 -2.11 20.37
N ALA A 21 -5.35 -2.79 19.53
CA ALA A 21 -5.88 -2.21 18.29
C ALA A 21 -6.96 -1.14 18.53
N MET A 22 -7.45 -1.01 19.76
CA MET A 22 -8.48 -0.05 20.16
C MET A 22 -9.85 -0.24 19.47
N GLU A 23 -10.16 -1.49 19.08
CA GLU A 23 -11.44 -1.82 18.42
C GLU A 23 -12.66 -1.38 19.23
N GLN A 24 -12.56 -1.42 20.56
CA GLN A 24 -13.63 -1.01 21.48
C GLN A 24 -14.05 0.46 21.36
N VAL A 25 -13.20 1.29 20.76
CA VAL A 25 -13.42 2.72 20.55
C VAL A 25 -13.21 3.10 19.09
N ASP A 26 -13.64 2.23 18.18
CA ASP A 26 -13.62 2.42 16.73
C ASP A 26 -12.23 2.73 16.16
N TYR A 27 -11.16 2.14 16.74
CA TYR A 27 -9.77 2.32 16.33
C TYR A 27 -9.26 3.76 16.40
N VAL A 28 -9.87 4.59 17.24
CA VAL A 28 -9.50 6.01 17.41
C VAL A 28 -8.06 6.15 17.92
N ASN A 29 -7.30 7.03 17.28
CA ASN A 29 -5.97 7.42 17.76
C ASN A 29 -6.11 8.22 19.07
N GLN A 30 -5.38 7.82 20.10
CA GLN A 30 -5.41 8.50 21.40
C GLN A 30 -4.37 9.60 21.51
N TYR A 31 -3.22 9.42 20.88
CA TYR A 31 -2.04 10.28 21.06
C TYR A 31 -1.53 10.87 19.74
N TYR A 32 -1.78 10.20 18.62
CA TYR A 32 -1.27 10.63 17.33
C TYR A 32 -1.92 11.94 16.88
N GLN A 33 -1.08 12.89 16.48
CA GLN A 33 -1.50 14.13 15.84
C GLN A 33 -0.73 14.29 14.51
N PRO A 34 -1.39 14.65 13.40
CA PRO A 34 -0.71 14.94 12.14
C PRO A 34 0.27 16.11 12.29
N VAL A 35 1.43 16.02 11.68
CA VAL A 35 2.41 17.12 11.63
C VAL A 35 2.00 18.17 10.61
N ASN A 36 1.40 17.73 9.50
CA ASN A 36 0.95 18.61 8.43
C ASN A 36 -0.53 18.94 8.59
N GLU A 37 -0.89 20.20 8.33
CA GLU A 37 -2.27 20.62 8.19
C GLU A 37 -2.92 19.95 6.96
N PRO A 38 -4.25 19.77 6.94
CA PRO A 38 -4.94 19.10 5.85
C PRO A 38 -4.69 19.77 4.49
N LEU A 39 -4.46 18.95 3.48
CA LEU A 39 -4.45 19.36 2.08
C LEU A 39 -5.89 19.51 1.59
N VAL A 40 -6.21 20.67 1.04
CA VAL A 40 -7.50 20.96 0.35
C VAL A 40 -7.27 20.82 -1.15
N PRO A 41 -7.70 19.73 -1.82
CA PRO A 41 -7.29 19.42 -3.20
C PRO A 41 -7.78 20.42 -4.27
N ILE A 42 -8.80 21.20 -3.99
CA ILE A 42 -9.30 22.24 -4.93
C ILE A 42 -8.40 23.49 -4.97
N LEU A 43 -7.50 23.61 -4.02
CA LEU A 43 -6.55 24.73 -4.01
C LEU A 43 -5.31 24.38 -4.81
N SER A 44 -4.77 25.35 -5.52
CA SER A 44 -3.52 25.14 -6.27
C SER A 44 -2.33 25.01 -5.34
N GLY A 45 -1.50 23.99 -5.60
CA GLY A 45 -0.31 23.69 -4.80
C GLY A 45 -0.62 23.04 -3.45
N ASN A 46 0.34 23.09 -2.55
CA ASN A 46 0.19 22.56 -1.18
C ASN A 46 0.82 23.53 -0.16
N PRO A 47 0.13 24.65 0.12
CA PRO A 47 0.70 25.67 0.99
C PRO A 47 0.76 25.26 2.47
N SER A 48 0.04 24.20 2.86
CA SER A 48 -0.06 23.74 4.25
C SER A 48 0.92 22.61 4.59
N ILE A 49 1.75 22.17 3.66
CA ILE A 49 2.77 21.18 3.96
C ILE A 49 3.94 21.83 4.72
N THR A 50 4.25 21.30 5.90
CA THR A 50 5.38 21.73 6.71
C THR A 50 6.53 20.73 6.71
N ASN A 51 6.19 19.44 6.55
CA ASN A 51 7.15 18.36 6.45
C ASN A 51 6.74 17.36 5.37
N PRO A 52 7.41 17.35 4.19
CA PRO A 52 7.06 16.47 3.08
C PRO A 52 7.30 14.97 3.38
N ASN A 53 8.08 14.66 4.41
CA ASN A 53 8.38 13.28 4.82
C ASN A 53 7.38 12.75 5.88
N ARG A 54 6.32 13.49 6.14
CA ARG A 54 5.28 13.11 7.10
C ARG A 54 3.91 13.10 6.42
N TRP A 55 3.08 12.18 6.85
CA TRP A 55 1.72 12.07 6.36
C TRP A 55 0.95 13.40 6.45
N GLN A 56 0.13 13.67 5.44
CA GLN A 56 -0.75 14.83 5.38
C GLN A 56 -2.19 14.37 5.19
N PRO A 57 -3.14 14.81 6.03
CA PRO A 57 -4.55 14.52 5.82
C PRO A 57 -5.07 15.16 4.54
N LEU A 58 -6.07 14.51 3.91
CA LEU A 58 -6.87 15.11 2.84
C LEU A 58 -8.15 15.68 3.44
N SER A 59 -8.49 16.93 3.12
CA SER A 59 -9.77 17.53 3.44
C SER A 59 -10.64 17.54 2.17
N LEU A 60 -11.70 16.75 2.17
CA LEU A 60 -12.61 16.59 1.05
C LEU A 60 -13.96 17.23 1.37
N ASN A 61 -14.55 17.93 0.39
CA ASN A 61 -15.90 18.49 0.54
C ASN A 61 -16.97 17.40 0.60
N VAL A 62 -16.68 16.26 -0.06
CA VAL A 62 -17.55 15.08 -0.04
C VAL A 62 -16.66 13.84 0.08
N PHE A 63 -16.99 13.00 1.00
CA PHE A 63 -16.36 11.70 1.19
C PHE A 63 -17.43 10.61 1.19
N ILE A 64 -17.16 9.48 0.58
CA ILE A 64 -18.04 8.31 0.61
C ILE A 64 -17.38 7.25 1.46
N ASP A 65 -18.02 6.85 2.55
CA ASP A 65 -17.52 5.81 3.43
C ASP A 65 -17.63 4.40 2.79
N GLN A 66 -17.09 3.41 3.46
CA GLN A 66 -17.11 2.01 2.98
C GLN A 66 -18.54 1.43 2.89
N SER A 67 -19.51 2.03 3.57
CA SER A 67 -20.92 1.64 3.52
C SER A 67 -21.71 2.38 2.43
N GLY A 68 -21.04 3.27 1.68
CA GLY A 68 -21.66 4.06 0.63
C GLY A 68 -22.37 5.33 1.12
N ASN A 69 -22.21 5.71 2.39
CA ASN A 69 -22.79 6.94 2.92
C ASN A 69 -21.95 8.16 2.50
N ILE A 70 -22.63 9.24 2.17
CA ILE A 70 -21.97 10.51 1.86
C ILE A 70 -21.72 11.24 3.19
N LEU A 71 -20.46 11.60 3.41
CA LEU A 71 -20.02 12.45 4.51
C LEU A 71 -19.58 13.79 3.93
N GLU A 72 -20.19 14.87 4.37
CA GLU A 72 -19.84 16.22 3.93
C GLU A 72 -18.72 16.79 4.81
N GLU A 73 -17.79 17.53 4.19
CA GLU A 73 -16.68 18.24 4.86
C GLU A 73 -15.86 17.32 5.79
N SER A 74 -15.43 16.18 5.26
CA SER A 74 -14.67 15.20 6.04
C SER A 74 -13.16 15.33 5.81
N THR A 75 -12.42 15.25 6.91
CA THR A 75 -10.97 15.04 6.93
C THR A 75 -10.71 13.70 7.60
N PRO A 76 -10.50 12.62 6.81
CA PRO A 76 -10.25 11.30 7.39
C PRO A 76 -9.02 11.30 8.28
N GLU A 77 -9.11 10.64 9.41
CA GLU A 77 -7.98 10.43 10.32
C GLU A 77 -6.98 9.41 9.74
N PHE A 78 -5.74 9.46 10.24
CA PHE A 78 -4.75 8.43 9.93
C PHE A 78 -5.16 7.11 10.60
N LEU A 79 -5.52 6.13 9.80
CA LEU A 79 -5.93 4.83 10.31
C LEU A 79 -4.72 4.04 10.83
N GLY A 80 -4.81 3.57 12.06
CA GLY A 80 -3.81 2.69 12.65
C GLY A 80 -2.46 3.35 12.96
N ALA A 81 -2.40 4.67 13.14
CA ALA A 81 -1.15 5.37 13.49
C ALA A 81 -0.49 4.82 14.77
N GLU A 82 -1.27 4.27 15.68
CA GLU A 82 -0.82 3.71 16.96
C GLU A 82 -0.73 2.18 16.98
N TRP A 83 -0.96 1.52 15.85
CA TRP A 83 -0.96 0.06 15.76
C TRP A 83 0.40 -0.60 15.98
N GLY A 84 1.48 0.15 16.04
CA GLY A 84 2.76 -0.35 16.54
C GLY A 84 2.71 -0.89 17.98
N ASN A 85 1.64 -0.57 18.73
CA ASN A 85 1.42 -1.07 20.08
C ASN A 85 0.52 -2.32 20.13
N VAL A 86 0.00 -2.79 18.99
CA VAL A 86 -0.85 -4.00 18.93
C VAL A 86 -0.01 -5.23 19.26
N ASN A 87 -0.53 -6.07 20.15
CA ASN A 87 0.08 -7.36 20.45
C ASN A 87 -0.15 -8.34 19.29
N PRO A 88 0.89 -8.78 18.59
CA PRO A 88 0.75 -9.69 17.47
C PRO A 88 0.27 -11.07 17.95
N PHE A 89 -0.44 -11.77 17.08
CA PHE A 89 -0.99 -13.08 17.41
C PHE A 89 0.04 -14.20 17.45
N GLY A 90 1.05 -14.15 16.60
CA GLY A 90 2.01 -15.25 16.41
C GLY A 90 3.46 -14.91 16.77
N LEU A 91 3.70 -13.70 17.26
CA LEU A 91 5.03 -13.22 17.66
C LEU A 91 5.02 -12.85 19.14
N ASP A 92 6.17 -12.92 19.77
CA ASP A 92 6.34 -12.53 21.17
C ASP A 92 7.43 -11.45 21.33
N GLN A 93 7.67 -11.02 22.56
CA GLN A 93 8.64 -9.96 22.85
C GLN A 93 10.10 -10.33 22.47
N ASN A 94 10.41 -11.62 22.30
CA ASN A 94 11.75 -12.05 21.89
C ASN A 94 11.98 -11.84 20.39
N ASP A 95 10.90 -11.72 19.62
CA ASP A 95 10.95 -11.44 18.19
C ASP A 95 11.08 -9.94 17.91
N MET A 96 10.99 -9.11 18.94
CA MET A 96 10.93 -7.65 18.82
C MET A 96 12.31 -7.01 18.90
N THR A 97 12.58 -6.08 18.01
CA THR A 97 13.77 -5.21 18.02
C THR A 97 13.38 -3.80 18.45
N THR A 98 14.21 -3.16 19.25
CA THR A 98 14.01 -1.76 19.65
C THR A 98 14.95 -0.87 18.86
N TYR A 99 14.38 0.10 18.16
CA TYR A 99 15.11 1.18 17.49
C TYR A 99 14.89 2.51 18.20
N THR A 100 15.93 3.33 18.24
CA THR A 100 15.82 4.67 18.80
C THR A 100 16.00 5.71 17.68
N ARG A 101 15.01 6.60 17.52
CA ARG A 101 15.04 7.69 16.57
C ARG A 101 14.54 8.96 17.27
N ASP A 102 15.27 10.05 17.15
CA ASP A 102 14.93 11.36 17.72
C ASP A 102 14.61 11.30 19.22
N GLY A 103 15.34 10.45 19.97
CA GLY A 103 15.16 10.26 21.41
C GLY A 103 13.95 9.40 21.81
N ASN A 104 13.20 8.86 20.87
CA ASN A 104 12.07 7.96 21.10
C ASN A 104 12.43 6.52 20.75
N ASN A 105 11.89 5.57 21.50
CA ASN A 105 12.04 4.15 21.21
C ASN A 105 10.87 3.66 20.39
N TYR A 106 11.18 2.90 19.34
CA TYR A 106 10.22 2.23 18.47
C TYR A 106 10.43 0.71 18.58
N TYR A 107 9.37 0.00 18.85
CA TYR A 107 9.36 -1.45 19.00
C TYR A 107 8.82 -2.07 17.73
N VAL A 108 9.62 -2.89 17.05
CA VAL A 108 9.25 -3.44 15.75
C VAL A 108 9.55 -4.92 15.69
N TYR A 109 8.64 -5.69 15.10
CA TYR A 109 8.82 -7.12 14.82
C TYR A 109 9.52 -7.37 13.49
N HIS A 110 9.41 -6.44 12.55
CA HIS A 110 10.11 -6.44 11.29
C HIS A 110 10.52 -5.01 10.94
N ASP A 111 11.78 -4.83 10.61
CA ASP A 111 12.28 -3.55 10.12
C ASP A 111 12.22 -3.54 8.58
N PRO A 112 11.34 -2.76 7.96
CA PRO A 112 11.27 -2.63 6.51
C PRO A 112 12.40 -1.76 5.94
N GLY A 113 13.29 -1.27 6.77
CA GLY A 113 14.29 -0.27 6.41
C GLY A 113 13.77 1.17 6.49
N GLN A 114 14.66 2.10 6.22
CA GLN A 114 14.31 3.52 6.20
C GLN A 114 13.51 3.84 4.94
N PRO A 115 12.35 4.50 5.04
CA PRO A 115 11.63 4.96 3.86
C PRO A 115 12.43 6.04 3.12
N PRO A 116 12.27 6.16 1.78
CA PRO A 116 12.84 7.28 1.05
C PRO A 116 12.38 8.62 1.62
N GLU A 117 13.28 9.56 1.74
CA GLU A 117 13.00 10.90 2.29
C GLU A 117 13.41 11.98 1.30
N LEU A 118 12.58 13.01 1.18
CA LEU A 118 12.95 14.24 0.50
C LEU A 118 13.87 15.05 1.41
N ASN A 119 15.16 15.11 1.07
CA ASN A 119 16.21 15.77 1.84
C ASN A 119 17.37 16.20 0.92
N ASP A 120 18.52 16.51 1.49
CA ASP A 120 19.71 16.93 0.72
C ASP A 120 20.50 15.74 0.10
N ASN A 121 20.12 14.51 0.37
CA ASN A 121 20.72 13.31 -0.23
C ASN A 121 20.05 13.02 -1.58
N LEU A 122 20.85 13.10 -2.66
CA LEU A 122 20.34 12.90 -4.02
C LEU A 122 19.73 11.51 -4.24
N GLU A 123 20.34 10.47 -3.69
CA GLU A 123 19.86 9.09 -3.84
C GLU A 123 18.48 8.92 -3.18
N SER A 124 18.33 9.36 -1.93
CA SER A 124 17.05 9.34 -1.24
C SER A 124 15.98 10.16 -1.97
N ASN A 125 16.35 11.31 -2.53
CA ASN A 125 15.42 12.13 -3.31
C ASN A 125 14.98 11.45 -4.60
N LEU A 126 15.86 10.73 -5.28
CA LEU A 126 15.50 9.99 -6.50
C LEU A 126 14.51 8.88 -6.17
N ASP A 127 14.73 8.10 -5.14
CA ASP A 127 13.81 7.05 -4.71
C ASP A 127 12.44 7.63 -4.32
N TYR A 128 12.43 8.77 -3.61
CA TYR A 128 11.21 9.47 -3.26
C TYR A 128 10.43 9.94 -4.50
N ILE A 129 11.13 10.57 -5.46
CA ILE A 129 10.54 11.08 -6.70
C ILE A 129 10.02 9.91 -7.55
N ASP A 130 10.79 8.83 -7.67
CA ASP A 130 10.41 7.66 -8.46
C ASP A 130 9.14 7.00 -7.91
N ALA A 131 9.03 6.85 -6.59
CA ALA A 131 7.84 6.31 -5.96
C ALA A 131 6.57 7.11 -6.28
N PHE A 132 6.63 8.45 -6.21
CA PHE A 132 5.50 9.31 -6.56
C PHE A 132 5.24 9.38 -8.06
N SER A 133 6.29 9.31 -8.88
CA SER A 133 6.16 9.25 -10.34
C SER A 133 5.45 7.99 -10.78
N MET A 134 5.75 6.86 -10.17
CA MET A 134 5.04 5.59 -10.43
C MET A 134 3.53 5.69 -10.17
N VAL A 135 3.12 6.32 -9.08
CA VAL A 135 1.69 6.54 -8.79
C VAL A 135 1.04 7.37 -9.90
N SER A 136 1.71 8.42 -10.38
CA SER A 136 1.20 9.26 -11.47
C SER A 136 1.10 8.50 -12.80
N VAL A 137 2.11 7.68 -13.12
CA VAL A 137 2.12 6.84 -14.33
C VAL A 137 0.97 5.82 -14.26
N TRP A 138 0.84 5.10 -13.18
CA TRP A 138 -0.24 4.11 -13.01
C TRP A 138 -1.62 4.76 -12.98
N GLY A 139 -1.76 5.94 -12.38
CA GLY A 139 -2.99 6.73 -12.45
C GLY A 139 -3.38 7.08 -13.89
N SER A 140 -2.41 7.37 -14.75
CA SER A 140 -2.67 7.61 -16.19
C SER A 140 -3.14 6.36 -16.91
N HIS A 141 -2.75 5.17 -16.46
CA HIS A 141 -3.16 3.88 -17.04
C HIS A 141 -4.62 3.51 -16.78
N LEU A 142 -5.32 4.23 -15.91
CA LEU A 142 -6.75 3.99 -15.66
C LEU A 142 -7.65 4.42 -16.83
N SER A 143 -7.14 5.17 -17.80
CA SER A 143 -7.91 5.57 -18.98
C SER A 143 -8.16 4.34 -19.89
N GLN A 144 -9.42 4.14 -20.27
CA GLN A 144 -9.83 3.12 -21.24
C GLN A 144 -9.70 3.60 -22.69
N ASP A 145 -9.56 4.91 -22.88
CA ASP A 145 -9.64 5.59 -24.18
C ASP A 145 -8.26 5.93 -24.77
N ASP A 146 -7.18 5.50 -24.12
CA ASP A 146 -5.81 5.76 -24.60
C ASP A 146 -5.38 4.86 -25.77
N GLY A 147 -6.18 3.84 -26.07
CA GLY A 147 -5.95 2.89 -27.16
C GLY A 147 -4.84 1.86 -26.91
N VAL A 148 -4.24 1.85 -25.72
CA VAL A 148 -3.21 0.89 -25.35
C VAL A 148 -3.84 -0.43 -24.96
N MET A 149 -3.42 -1.50 -25.60
CA MET A 149 -3.87 -2.85 -25.33
C MET A 149 -2.77 -3.67 -24.67
N TRP A 150 -3.11 -4.35 -23.58
CA TRP A 150 -2.22 -5.24 -22.87
C TRP A 150 -2.59 -6.72 -23.07
N ASP A 151 -1.58 -7.55 -23.31
CA ASP A 151 -1.74 -9.00 -23.33
C ASP A 151 -1.68 -9.53 -21.89
N ILE A 152 -2.82 -9.96 -21.40
CA ILE A 152 -2.95 -10.52 -20.04
C ILE A 152 -2.86 -12.06 -20.02
N SER A 153 -2.45 -12.66 -21.13
CA SER A 153 -2.27 -14.12 -21.15
C SER A 153 -1.11 -14.56 -20.26
N PRO A 154 -1.14 -15.79 -19.74
CA PRO A 154 -0.04 -16.34 -18.94
C PRO A 154 1.29 -16.43 -19.71
N ASN A 155 1.29 -16.24 -21.02
CA ASN A 155 2.49 -16.17 -21.84
C ASN A 155 3.25 -14.83 -21.68
N ASN A 156 2.55 -13.79 -21.25
CA ASN A 156 3.11 -12.44 -21.18
C ASN A 156 3.26 -11.90 -19.75
N ILE A 157 2.39 -12.27 -18.81
CA ILE A 157 2.30 -11.68 -17.49
C ILE A 157 2.62 -12.66 -16.36
N GLY A 158 3.34 -12.18 -15.36
CA GLY A 158 3.21 -12.67 -14.01
C GLY A 158 3.98 -13.92 -13.63
N ASN A 159 5.07 -14.26 -14.32
CA ASN A 159 5.83 -15.46 -14.01
C ASN A 159 7.30 -15.17 -13.71
N VAL A 160 7.58 -14.03 -13.14
CA VAL A 160 8.92 -13.67 -12.71
C VAL A 160 9.24 -14.41 -11.41
N PRO A 161 10.35 -15.16 -11.34
CA PRO A 161 10.82 -15.70 -10.07
C PRO A 161 11.06 -14.60 -9.04
N ASN A 162 10.74 -14.85 -7.78
CA ASN A 162 10.91 -13.85 -6.72
C ASN A 162 12.32 -13.28 -6.65
N GLU A 163 13.32 -14.08 -6.96
CA GLU A 163 14.74 -13.70 -6.96
C GLU A 163 15.10 -12.74 -8.10
N SER A 164 14.20 -12.56 -9.08
CA SER A 164 14.40 -11.66 -10.22
C SER A 164 13.77 -10.30 -10.02
N TYR A 165 13.00 -10.10 -8.95
CA TYR A 165 12.46 -8.77 -8.65
C TYR A 165 13.57 -7.81 -8.22
N PRO A 166 13.49 -6.55 -8.64
CA PRO A 166 14.44 -5.53 -8.20
C PRO A 166 14.44 -5.36 -6.68
N GLU A 167 15.61 -5.16 -6.11
CA GLU A 167 15.77 -4.85 -4.69
C GLU A 167 15.50 -3.37 -4.38
N ASN A 168 15.70 -2.48 -5.37
CA ASN A 168 15.54 -1.05 -5.22
C ASN A 168 14.39 -0.51 -6.07
N LEU A 169 13.67 0.48 -5.57
CA LEU A 169 12.56 1.14 -6.27
C LEU A 169 12.96 1.72 -7.62
N SER A 170 14.15 2.32 -7.72
CA SER A 170 14.67 2.92 -8.95
C SER A 170 14.86 1.93 -10.10
N GLU A 171 15.00 0.64 -9.79
CA GLU A 171 15.18 -0.43 -10.78
C GLU A 171 13.86 -0.89 -11.40
N TYR A 172 12.73 -0.65 -10.72
CA TYR A 172 11.41 -1.05 -11.20
C TYR A 172 11.01 -0.37 -12.50
N ASN A 173 11.47 0.86 -12.74
CA ASN A 173 11.21 1.58 -13.98
C ASN A 173 11.78 0.87 -15.23
N SER A 174 12.86 0.10 -15.08
CA SER A 174 13.43 -0.71 -16.14
C SER A 174 12.94 -2.15 -16.15
N PHE A 175 12.40 -2.61 -15.04
CA PHE A 175 11.88 -3.96 -14.88
C PHE A 175 10.47 -4.13 -15.46
N PHE A 176 9.58 -3.15 -15.23
CA PHE A 176 8.25 -3.12 -15.81
C PHE A 176 8.18 -2.24 -17.04
N ASP A 177 7.58 -2.73 -18.11
CA ASP A 177 7.21 -1.89 -19.26
C ASP A 177 5.86 -1.21 -19.00
N TYR A 178 5.90 -0.09 -18.28
CA TYR A 178 4.70 0.67 -17.92
C TYR A 178 3.96 1.26 -19.13
N PHE A 179 4.61 1.42 -20.27
CA PHE A 179 4.03 2.04 -21.45
C PHE A 179 3.35 1.02 -22.36
N ASN A 180 4.00 -0.12 -22.58
CA ASN A 180 3.49 -1.13 -23.51
C ASN A 180 2.80 -2.30 -22.80
N GLY A 181 2.93 -2.38 -21.49
CA GLY A 181 2.33 -3.42 -20.67
C GLY A 181 3.19 -4.67 -20.50
N GLY A 182 3.05 -5.24 -19.34
CA GLY A 182 3.74 -6.44 -18.94
C GLY A 182 5.00 -6.17 -18.13
N ASP A 183 5.45 -7.23 -17.49
CA ASP A 183 6.77 -7.27 -16.87
C ASP A 183 7.81 -7.86 -17.84
N ASN A 184 9.07 -7.76 -17.52
CA ASN A 184 10.16 -8.39 -18.28
C ASN A 184 10.28 -9.89 -17.98
N GLY A 185 9.33 -10.46 -17.29
CA GLY A 185 9.27 -11.87 -16.96
C GLY A 185 8.97 -12.74 -18.19
N MET A 186 9.49 -13.95 -18.16
CA MET A 186 9.11 -14.95 -19.13
C MET A 186 7.82 -15.61 -18.67
N GLY A 187 6.74 -15.36 -19.38
CA GLY A 187 5.49 -16.08 -19.19
C GLY A 187 5.62 -17.58 -19.48
N TYR A 188 4.59 -18.31 -19.13
CA TYR A 188 4.50 -19.73 -19.52
C TYR A 188 4.13 -19.86 -20.99
N SER A 189 4.98 -20.47 -21.79
CA SER A 189 4.72 -20.67 -23.22
C SER A 189 3.57 -21.65 -23.48
N SER A 190 3.28 -22.53 -22.51
CA SER A 190 2.21 -23.52 -22.63
C SER A 190 1.60 -23.86 -21.28
N ASN A 191 0.33 -24.23 -21.30
CA ASN A 191 -0.38 -24.73 -20.12
C ASN A 191 0.27 -26.03 -19.61
N PRO A 192 0.73 -26.10 -18.37
CA PRO A 192 1.47 -27.26 -17.83
C PRO A 192 0.60 -28.54 -17.72
N VAL A 193 -0.72 -28.41 -17.76
CA VAL A 193 -1.66 -29.55 -17.68
C VAL A 193 -2.02 -30.06 -19.06
N THR A 194 -2.31 -29.16 -20.00
CA THR A 194 -2.80 -29.53 -21.34
C THR A 194 -1.70 -29.58 -22.41
N ASN A 195 -0.52 -29.00 -22.12
CA ASN A 195 0.59 -28.79 -23.06
C ASN A 195 0.20 -27.96 -24.31
N GLN A 196 -0.91 -27.24 -24.25
CA GLN A 196 -1.31 -26.32 -25.32
C GLN A 196 -0.71 -24.93 -25.08
N ALA A 197 -0.31 -24.29 -26.18
CA ALA A 197 0.14 -22.91 -26.12
C ALA A 197 -0.98 -21.99 -25.62
N TYR A 198 -0.62 -20.96 -24.87
CA TYR A 198 -1.57 -19.91 -24.50
C TYR A 198 -1.81 -18.97 -25.68
N GLU A 199 -3.07 -18.64 -25.88
CA GLU A 199 -3.47 -17.63 -26.86
C GLU A 199 -3.34 -16.24 -26.26
N THR A 200 -2.95 -15.26 -27.07
CA THR A 200 -2.90 -13.84 -26.72
C THR A 200 -4.29 -13.35 -26.30
N GLN A 201 -4.37 -12.67 -25.16
CA GLN A 201 -5.59 -12.09 -24.60
C GLN A 201 -5.40 -10.57 -24.42
N LEU A 202 -5.78 -9.82 -25.46
CA LEU A 202 -5.67 -8.36 -25.42
C LEU A 202 -6.86 -7.73 -24.73
N VAL A 203 -6.57 -6.87 -23.74
CA VAL A 203 -7.56 -6.04 -23.04
C VAL A 203 -7.09 -4.58 -23.03
N PRO A 204 -8.02 -3.60 -22.94
CA PRO A 204 -7.64 -2.22 -22.71
C PRO A 204 -6.82 -2.10 -21.42
N ARG A 205 -5.71 -1.36 -21.47
CA ARG A 205 -4.84 -1.16 -20.31
C ARG A 205 -5.60 -0.65 -19.09
N GLY A 206 -6.54 0.28 -19.30
CA GLY A 206 -7.35 0.84 -18.23
C GLY A 206 -8.22 -0.19 -17.52
N ASP A 207 -8.74 -1.18 -18.22
CA ASP A 207 -9.51 -2.27 -17.62
C ASP A 207 -8.63 -3.16 -16.74
N TYR A 208 -7.44 -3.50 -17.21
CA TYR A 208 -6.48 -4.27 -16.43
C TYR A 208 -6.03 -3.52 -15.16
N THR A 209 -5.73 -2.24 -15.27
CA THR A 209 -5.24 -1.44 -14.13
C THR A 209 -6.31 -1.26 -13.05
N ARG A 210 -7.60 -1.38 -13.38
CA ARG A 210 -8.71 -1.25 -12.42
C ARG A 210 -8.98 -2.51 -11.61
N VAL A 211 -8.54 -3.66 -12.07
CA VAL A 211 -8.76 -4.95 -11.41
C VAL A 211 -7.65 -5.24 -10.41
#